data_ad76e99ab1e650ed35ee20de8422af63
#
_entry.id   ad76e99ab1e650ed35ee20de8422af63
#
_cell.length_a   1.000
_cell.length_b   1.000
_cell.length_c   1.000
_cell.angle_alpha   90.00
_cell.angle_beta   90.00
_cell.angle_gamma   90.00
#
_symmetry.space_group_name_H-M   'P 1'
#
loop_
_entity.id
_entity.type
_entity.pdbx_description
1 polymer ?
#
loop_
_entity_poly.entity_id
_entity_poly.type
_entity_poly.pdbx_seq_one_letter_code
_entity_poly.pdbx_strand_id
1 'polypeptide(L)'
;DHTRIQNFLTGSSLSVVFSMFNLLVFSIVLLLYNGMIFLIFMGGSAFYVAYVWLFMKKRAELDHKRFAQQSANQSTVVQLVNGMQEIKLSACERQKRWEWERIQAKLFKVNIKSLALRQYQDSGAVLINQTKNIVITGLVASLVVQGEMTLGMMLSVQYIIGQLNSPVNDLIT
;
A
#
# COMPACT_ATOMS: atom_id res chain seq x y z
N ASP A 1 10.19 0.58 -21.67
CA ASP A 1 8.89 -0.14 -21.53
C ASP A 1 9.07 -1.66 -21.42
N HIS A 2 9.98 -2.31 -22.17
CA HIS A 2 10.21 -3.75 -22.10
C HIS A 2 10.60 -4.25 -20.70
N THR A 3 11.50 -3.56 -20.02
CA THR A 3 11.92 -3.91 -18.65
C THR A 3 10.79 -3.77 -17.61
N ARG A 4 9.89 -2.83 -17.79
CA ARG A 4 8.71 -2.70 -16.93
C ARG A 4 7.72 -3.85 -17.12
N ILE A 5 7.47 -4.24 -18.39
CA ILE A 5 6.59 -5.35 -18.74
C ILE A 5 7.20 -6.67 -18.25
N GLN A 6 8.50 -6.85 -18.42
CA GLN A 6 9.20 -8.05 -17.99
C GLN A 6 9.21 -8.18 -16.45
N ASN A 7 9.47 -7.11 -15.70
CA ASN A 7 9.42 -7.10 -14.25
C ASN A 7 8.00 -7.32 -13.71
N PHE A 8 6.98 -6.79 -14.40
CA PHE A 8 5.57 -7.03 -14.05
C PHE A 8 5.19 -8.50 -14.28
N LEU A 9 5.54 -9.06 -15.44
CA LEU A 9 5.19 -10.44 -15.79
C LEU A 9 5.95 -11.48 -14.96
N THR A 10 7.25 -11.26 -14.69
CA THR A 10 8.07 -12.25 -13.97
C THR A 10 8.08 -12.09 -12.45
N GLY A 11 7.99 -10.86 -11.93
CA GLY A 11 8.03 -10.61 -10.49
C GLY A 11 6.65 -10.49 -9.87
N SER A 12 5.88 -9.48 -10.28
CA SER A 12 4.61 -9.13 -9.62
C SER A 12 3.52 -10.18 -9.88
N SER A 13 3.40 -10.70 -11.10
CA SER A 13 2.36 -11.70 -11.42
C SER A 13 2.59 -13.01 -10.70
N LEU A 14 3.84 -13.46 -10.62
CA LEU A 14 4.18 -14.71 -9.91
C LEU A 14 3.91 -14.56 -8.40
N SER A 15 4.30 -13.43 -7.82
CA SER A 15 4.02 -13.11 -6.41
C SER A 15 2.53 -13.13 -6.08
N VAL A 16 1.70 -12.50 -6.93
CA VAL A 16 0.24 -12.49 -6.75
C VAL A 16 -0.36 -13.90 -6.81
N VAL A 17 0.08 -14.74 -7.75
CA VAL A 17 -0.39 -16.12 -7.85
C VAL A 17 -0.02 -16.92 -6.60
N PHE A 18 1.23 -16.81 -6.12
CA PHE A 18 1.65 -17.46 -4.88
C PHE A 18 0.88 -16.94 -3.66
N SER A 19 0.63 -15.63 -3.58
CA SER A 19 -0.14 -15.01 -2.51
C SER A 19 -1.60 -15.50 -2.51
N MET A 20 -2.23 -15.62 -3.67
CA MET A 20 -3.57 -16.21 -3.80
C MET A 20 -3.60 -17.69 -3.37
N PHE A 21 -2.62 -18.46 -3.80
CA PHE A 21 -2.52 -19.87 -3.40
C PHE A 21 -2.35 -20.01 -1.89
N ASN A 22 -1.44 -19.25 -1.28
CA ASN A 22 -1.24 -19.22 0.16
C ASN A 22 -2.52 -18.80 0.91
N LEU A 23 -3.22 -17.79 0.42
CA LEU A 23 -4.47 -17.32 1.01
C LEU A 23 -5.53 -18.44 1.00
N LEU A 24 -5.68 -19.18 -0.11
CA LEU A 24 -6.61 -20.31 -0.22
C LEU A 24 -6.24 -21.44 0.76
N VAL A 25 -4.99 -21.88 0.76
CA VAL A 25 -4.53 -22.99 1.61
C VAL A 25 -4.70 -22.65 3.08
N PHE A 26 -4.20 -21.50 3.52
CA PHE A 26 -4.30 -21.12 4.93
C PHE A 26 -5.73 -20.80 5.37
N SER A 27 -6.58 -20.28 4.48
CA SER A 27 -8.01 -20.09 4.75
C SER A 27 -8.73 -21.41 5.01
N ILE A 28 -8.44 -22.45 4.20
CA ILE A 28 -8.99 -23.79 4.39
C ILE A 28 -8.51 -24.38 5.73
N VAL A 29 -7.23 -24.26 6.02
CA VAL A 29 -6.67 -24.75 7.29
C VAL A 29 -7.31 -24.06 8.49
N LEU A 30 -7.49 -22.73 8.42
CA LEU A 30 -8.13 -21.94 9.49
C LEU A 30 -9.60 -22.36 9.70
N LEU A 31 -10.31 -22.66 8.63
CA LEU A 31 -11.70 -23.15 8.68
C LEU A 31 -11.79 -24.54 9.35
N LEU A 32 -10.81 -25.42 9.12
CA LEU A 32 -10.74 -26.74 9.74
C LEU A 32 -10.45 -26.64 11.25
N TYR A 33 -9.70 -25.64 11.70
CA TYR A 33 -9.43 -25.45 13.13
C TYR A 33 -10.67 -24.94 13.88
N ASN A 34 -11.29 -23.84 13.41
CA ASN A 34 -12.50 -23.30 14.02
C ASN A 34 -13.19 -22.31 13.07
N GLY A 35 -14.45 -22.61 12.73
CA GLY A 35 -15.25 -21.76 11.83
C GLY A 35 -15.46 -20.33 12.35
N MET A 36 -15.51 -20.14 13.68
CA MET A 36 -15.69 -18.80 14.27
C MET A 36 -14.45 -17.93 14.08
N ILE A 37 -13.24 -18.50 14.23
CA ILE A 37 -11.98 -17.81 13.99
C ILE A 37 -11.87 -17.41 12.51
N PHE A 38 -12.26 -18.32 11.62
CA PHE A 38 -12.29 -18.06 10.17
C PHE A 38 -13.24 -16.91 9.82
N LEU A 39 -14.44 -16.86 10.38
CA LEU A 39 -15.42 -15.78 10.14
C LEU A 39 -14.90 -14.42 10.61
N ILE A 40 -14.27 -14.35 11.78
CA ILE A 40 -13.69 -13.10 12.30
C ILE A 40 -12.52 -12.65 11.40
N PHE A 41 -11.67 -13.58 10.96
CA PHE A 41 -10.58 -13.29 10.05
C PHE A 41 -11.09 -12.76 8.71
N MET A 42 -12.06 -13.43 8.09
CA MET A 42 -12.67 -13.01 6.82
C MET A 42 -13.39 -11.67 6.94
N GLY A 43 -14.19 -11.47 7.98
CA GLY A 43 -14.87 -10.20 8.25
C GLY A 43 -13.89 -9.04 8.45
N GLY A 44 -12.86 -9.23 9.26
CA GLY A 44 -11.83 -8.23 9.48
C GLY A 44 -11.00 -7.93 8.22
N SER A 45 -10.71 -8.95 7.41
CA SER A 45 -10.00 -8.77 6.14
C SER A 45 -10.87 -8.08 5.09
N ALA A 46 -12.16 -8.40 5.02
CA ALA A 46 -13.11 -7.70 4.15
C ALA A 46 -13.26 -6.21 4.54
N PHE A 47 -13.32 -5.92 5.84
CA PHE A 47 -13.36 -4.54 6.35
C PHE A 47 -12.07 -3.78 6.01
N TYR A 48 -10.91 -4.42 6.14
CA TYR A 48 -9.63 -3.86 5.73
C TYR A 48 -9.60 -3.51 4.24
N VAL A 49 -10.01 -4.45 3.36
CA VAL A 49 -10.08 -4.22 1.91
C VAL A 49 -11.02 -3.07 1.57
N ALA A 50 -12.20 -3.04 2.18
CA ALA A 50 -13.19 -1.95 1.99
C ALA A 50 -12.61 -0.60 2.41
N TYR A 51 -11.92 -0.53 3.55
CA TYR A 51 -11.25 0.68 4.02
C TYR A 51 -10.22 1.18 3.00
N VAL A 52 -9.31 0.32 2.54
CA VAL A 52 -8.27 0.70 1.55
C VAL A 52 -8.91 1.15 0.24
N TRP A 53 -9.95 0.46 -0.21
CA TRP A 53 -10.68 0.81 -1.45
C TRP A 53 -11.27 2.22 -1.42
N LEU A 54 -11.80 2.65 -0.27
CA LEU A 54 -12.31 4.01 -0.09
C LEU A 54 -11.23 5.09 -0.31
N PHE A 55 -9.98 4.80 0.06
CA PHE A 55 -8.86 5.73 -0.13
C PHE A 55 -8.29 5.70 -1.55
N MET A 56 -8.45 4.61 -2.29
CA MET A 56 -7.88 4.45 -3.65
C MET A 56 -8.32 5.56 -4.61
N LYS A 57 -9.60 5.97 -4.57
CA LYS A 57 -10.11 7.05 -5.44
C LYS A 57 -9.39 8.37 -5.21
N LYS A 58 -9.21 8.77 -3.93
CA LYS A 58 -8.51 10.01 -3.58
C LYS A 58 -7.00 9.92 -3.91
N ARG A 59 -6.41 8.75 -3.72
CA ARG A 59 -5.02 8.48 -4.05
C ARG A 59 -4.77 8.62 -5.55
N ALA A 60 -5.60 7.99 -6.39
CA ALA A 60 -5.50 8.07 -7.84
C ALA A 60 -5.57 9.53 -8.37
N GLU A 61 -6.46 10.35 -7.80
CA GLU A 61 -6.56 11.77 -8.17
C GLU A 61 -5.28 12.55 -7.80
N LEU A 62 -4.73 12.31 -6.61
CA LEU A 62 -3.49 12.96 -6.16
C LEU A 62 -2.26 12.48 -6.95
N ASP A 63 -2.19 11.20 -7.28
CA ASP A 63 -1.11 10.64 -8.09
C ASP A 63 -1.14 11.20 -9.51
N HIS A 64 -2.33 11.41 -10.08
CA HIS A 64 -2.48 12.07 -11.38
C HIS A 64 -1.98 13.53 -11.36
N LYS A 65 -2.35 14.28 -10.31
CA LYS A 65 -1.84 15.65 -10.10
C LYS A 65 -0.32 15.67 -9.88
N ARG A 66 0.21 14.73 -9.12
CA ARG A 66 1.64 14.56 -8.88
C ARG A 66 2.39 14.28 -10.18
N PHE A 67 1.90 13.34 -10.98
CA PHE A 67 2.51 13.00 -12.26
C PHE A 67 2.56 14.22 -13.23
N ALA A 68 1.46 14.96 -13.33
CA ALA A 68 1.40 16.18 -14.15
C ALA A 68 2.42 17.24 -13.70
N GLN A 69 2.55 17.47 -12.38
CA GLN A 69 3.53 18.44 -11.85
C GLN A 69 4.97 17.94 -12.00
N GLN A 70 5.20 16.64 -11.88
CA GLN A 70 6.53 16.05 -12.08
C GLN A 70 6.95 16.12 -13.55
N SER A 71 6.04 15.89 -14.48
CA SER A 71 6.27 16.04 -15.92
C SER A 71 6.59 17.50 -16.28
N ALA A 72 5.82 18.46 -15.75
CA ALA A 72 6.08 19.89 -15.94
C ALA A 72 7.47 20.30 -15.40
N ASN A 73 7.84 19.81 -14.21
CA ASN A 73 9.15 20.05 -13.65
C ASN A 73 10.27 19.50 -14.54
N GLN A 74 10.14 18.25 -14.98
CA GLN A 74 11.13 17.61 -15.85
C GLN A 74 11.29 18.36 -17.17
N SER A 75 10.17 18.75 -17.79
CA SER A 75 10.18 19.54 -19.03
C SER A 75 10.88 20.90 -18.83
N THR A 76 10.60 21.58 -17.72
CA THR A 76 11.23 22.88 -17.40
C THR A 76 12.75 22.71 -17.17
N VAL A 77 13.17 21.66 -16.47
CA VAL A 77 14.61 21.39 -16.27
C VAL A 77 15.32 21.15 -17.61
N VAL A 78 14.73 20.36 -18.50
CA VAL A 78 15.28 20.12 -19.84
C VAL A 78 15.37 21.42 -20.64
N GLN A 79 14.31 22.27 -20.60
CA GLN A 79 14.31 23.57 -21.27
C GLN A 79 15.38 24.51 -20.70
N LEU A 80 15.58 24.54 -19.38
CA LEU A 80 16.59 25.37 -18.74
C LEU A 80 18.02 24.93 -19.14
N VAL A 81 18.25 23.62 -19.20
CA VAL A 81 19.57 23.07 -19.59
C VAL A 81 19.87 23.36 -21.06
N ASN A 82 18.91 23.07 -21.95
CA ASN A 82 19.09 23.28 -23.38
C ASN A 82 19.14 24.78 -23.77
N GLY A 83 18.37 25.63 -23.08
CA GLY A 83 18.34 27.08 -23.31
C GLY A 83 19.34 27.90 -22.49
N MET A 84 20.26 27.24 -21.76
CA MET A 84 21.16 27.94 -20.82
C MET A 84 21.99 29.05 -21.51
N GLN A 85 22.40 28.83 -22.74
CA GLN A 85 23.19 29.81 -23.51
C GLN A 85 22.36 31.05 -23.81
N GLU A 86 21.11 30.91 -24.24
CA GLU A 86 20.19 32.02 -24.51
C GLU A 86 19.79 32.76 -23.23
N ILE A 87 19.56 32.04 -22.15
CA ILE A 87 19.25 32.59 -20.82
C ILE A 87 20.38 33.49 -20.35
N LYS A 88 21.63 33.09 -20.51
CA LYS A 88 22.80 33.88 -20.17
C LYS A 88 22.98 35.10 -21.08
N LEU A 89 22.80 34.94 -22.39
CA LEU A 89 22.89 36.05 -23.34
C LEU A 89 21.82 37.14 -23.10
N SER A 90 20.63 36.72 -22.70
CA SER A 90 19.49 37.60 -22.41
C SER A 90 19.47 38.12 -20.96
N ALA A 91 20.39 37.72 -20.10
CA ALA A 91 20.47 38.04 -18.67
C ALA A 91 19.15 37.80 -17.90
N CYS A 92 18.40 36.77 -18.28
CA CYS A 92 17.08 36.46 -17.68
C CYS A 92 17.10 35.28 -16.69
N GLU A 93 18.27 34.93 -16.11
CA GLU A 93 18.45 33.81 -15.18
C GLU A 93 17.54 33.95 -13.95
N ARG A 94 17.39 35.16 -13.42
CA ARG A 94 16.55 35.42 -12.25
C ARG A 94 15.08 35.12 -12.53
N GLN A 95 14.58 35.49 -13.70
CA GLN A 95 13.20 35.25 -14.09
C GLN A 95 12.94 33.74 -14.26
N LYS A 96 13.84 33.04 -14.96
CA LYS A 96 13.75 31.60 -15.18
C LYS A 96 13.87 30.79 -13.89
N ARG A 97 14.71 31.22 -12.96
CA ARG A 97 14.80 30.63 -11.62
C ARG A 97 13.48 30.76 -10.85
N TRP A 98 12.85 31.95 -10.87
CA TRP A 98 11.56 32.17 -10.21
C TRP A 98 10.43 31.31 -10.80
N GLU A 99 10.44 31.13 -12.12
CA GLU A 99 9.50 30.24 -12.81
C GLU A 99 9.64 28.80 -12.34
N TRP A 100 10.86 28.31 -12.30
CA TRP A 100 11.16 26.96 -11.81
C TRP A 100 10.84 26.78 -10.32
N GLU A 101 11.17 27.74 -9.48
CA GLU A 101 10.84 27.73 -8.05
C GLU A 101 9.32 27.62 -7.80
N ARG A 102 8.49 28.28 -8.61
CA ARG A 102 7.03 28.16 -8.53
C ARG A 102 6.55 26.74 -8.87
N ILE A 103 7.16 26.09 -9.85
CA ILE A 103 6.84 24.72 -10.22
C ILE A 103 7.24 23.76 -9.08
N GLN A 104 8.43 23.95 -8.52
CA GLN A 104 8.91 23.19 -7.37
C GLN A 104 7.99 23.35 -6.14
N ALA A 105 7.54 24.55 -5.85
CA ALA A 105 6.63 24.80 -4.74
C ALA A 105 5.27 24.10 -4.93
N LYS A 106 4.76 24.04 -6.16
CA LYS A 106 3.53 23.30 -6.49
C LYS A 106 3.75 21.80 -6.35
N LEU A 107 4.84 21.25 -6.88
CA LEU A 107 5.21 19.85 -6.78
C LEU A 107 5.36 19.43 -5.31
N PHE A 108 6.04 20.25 -4.51
CA PHE A 108 6.21 20.01 -3.08
C PHE A 108 4.86 19.92 -2.35
N LYS A 109 3.94 20.88 -2.60
CA LYS A 109 2.60 20.85 -1.99
C LYS A 109 1.81 19.59 -2.35
N VAL A 110 1.89 19.13 -3.60
CA VAL A 110 1.21 17.89 -4.02
C VAL A 110 1.86 16.68 -3.39
N ASN A 111 3.19 16.63 -3.32
CA ASN A 111 3.91 15.53 -2.67
C ASN A 111 3.58 15.41 -1.18
N ILE A 112 3.53 16.54 -0.44
CA ILE A 112 3.13 16.54 0.98
C ILE A 112 1.70 16.04 1.16
N LYS A 113 0.75 16.47 0.31
CA LYS A 113 -0.63 15.99 0.36
C LYS A 113 -0.75 14.49 0.05
N SER A 114 -0.01 14.01 -0.94
CA SER A 114 0.03 12.59 -1.29
C SER A 114 0.63 11.76 -0.16
N LEU A 115 1.74 12.24 0.43
CA LEU A 115 2.38 11.59 1.57
C LEU A 115 1.45 11.54 2.79
N ALA A 116 0.81 12.64 3.15
CA ALA A 116 -0.13 12.70 4.25
C ALA A 116 -1.30 11.73 4.07
N LEU A 117 -1.90 11.70 2.86
CA LEU A 117 -2.99 10.77 2.57
C LEU A 117 -2.55 9.31 2.70
N ARG A 118 -1.37 8.99 2.17
CA ARG A 118 -0.76 7.66 2.29
C ARG A 118 -0.53 7.29 3.75
N GLN A 119 0.03 8.20 4.54
CA GLN A 119 0.29 7.95 5.96
C GLN A 119 -1.01 7.71 6.75
N TYR A 120 -2.08 8.47 6.47
CA TYR A 120 -3.39 8.23 7.08
C TYR A 120 -3.98 6.88 6.67
N GLN A 121 -3.87 6.51 5.41
CA GLN A 121 -4.31 5.20 4.91
C GLN A 121 -3.54 4.07 5.60
N ASP A 122 -2.22 4.16 5.62
CA ASP A 122 -1.36 3.11 6.17
C ASP A 122 -1.57 2.97 7.70
N SER A 123 -1.67 4.08 8.43
CA SER A 123 -1.93 4.05 9.88
C SER A 123 -3.27 3.43 10.22
N GLY A 124 -4.33 3.78 9.49
CA GLY A 124 -5.64 3.19 9.69
C GLY A 124 -5.69 1.71 9.29
N ALA A 125 -5.02 1.34 8.23
CA ALA A 125 -4.89 -0.04 7.78
C ALA A 125 -4.17 -0.92 8.83
N VAL A 126 -3.07 -0.42 9.41
CA VAL A 126 -2.35 -1.09 10.50
C VAL A 126 -3.25 -1.24 11.72
N LEU A 127 -3.99 -0.18 12.10
CA LEU A 127 -4.90 -0.21 13.24
C LEU A 127 -5.98 -1.29 13.07
N ILE A 128 -6.63 -1.35 11.91
CA ILE A 128 -7.64 -2.38 11.61
C ILE A 128 -7.04 -3.77 11.70
N ASN A 129 -5.87 -3.97 11.10
CA ASN A 129 -5.21 -5.27 11.07
C ASN A 129 -4.78 -5.73 12.47
N GLN A 130 -4.21 -4.83 13.28
CA GLN A 130 -3.82 -5.13 14.66
C GLN A 130 -5.02 -5.41 15.55
N THR A 131 -6.11 -4.65 15.41
CA THR A 131 -7.35 -4.89 16.17
C THR A 131 -7.90 -6.29 15.84
N LYS A 132 -7.95 -6.65 14.55
CA LYS A 132 -8.35 -8.00 14.12
C LYS A 132 -7.48 -9.07 14.78
N ASN A 133 -6.17 -8.93 14.75
CA ASN A 133 -5.24 -9.90 15.32
C ASN A 133 -5.42 -10.03 16.84
N ILE A 134 -5.60 -8.92 17.56
CA ILE A 134 -5.85 -8.92 19.01
C ILE A 134 -7.15 -9.65 19.35
N VAL A 135 -8.22 -9.37 18.61
CA VAL A 135 -9.53 -10.04 18.81
C VAL A 135 -9.41 -11.55 18.60
N ILE A 136 -8.75 -11.98 17.52
CA ILE A 136 -8.56 -13.41 17.25
C ILE A 136 -7.68 -14.05 18.32
N THR A 137 -6.58 -13.41 18.72
CA THR A 137 -5.70 -13.93 19.77
C THR A 137 -6.44 -14.10 21.10
N GLY A 138 -7.24 -13.09 21.50
CA GLY A 138 -8.04 -13.16 22.72
C GLY A 138 -9.08 -14.27 22.68
N LEU A 139 -9.75 -14.46 21.54
CA LEU A 139 -10.72 -15.53 21.35
C LEU A 139 -10.05 -16.90 21.42
N VAL A 140 -8.94 -17.11 20.70
CA VAL A 140 -8.18 -18.36 20.73
C VAL A 140 -7.66 -18.69 22.14
N ALA A 141 -7.15 -17.67 22.85
CA ALA A 141 -6.71 -17.85 24.24
C ALA A 141 -7.87 -18.28 25.15
N SER A 142 -9.06 -17.71 24.98
CA SER A 142 -10.27 -18.12 25.69
C SER A 142 -10.65 -19.57 25.42
N LEU A 143 -10.59 -20.03 24.16
CA LEU A 143 -10.86 -21.42 23.78
C LEU A 143 -9.83 -22.38 24.36
N VAL A 144 -8.58 -21.98 24.51
CA VAL A 144 -7.53 -22.79 25.17
C VAL A 144 -7.81 -22.92 26.66
N VAL A 145 -8.22 -21.84 27.34
CA VAL A 145 -8.57 -21.88 28.78
C VAL A 145 -9.81 -22.76 29.01
N GLN A 146 -10.75 -22.78 28.08
CA GLN A 146 -11.93 -23.63 28.12
C GLN A 146 -11.64 -25.11 27.80
N GLY A 147 -10.42 -25.41 27.35
CA GLY A 147 -10.00 -26.79 27.00
C GLY A 147 -10.46 -27.25 25.62
N GLU A 148 -11.08 -26.38 24.81
CA GLU A 148 -11.53 -26.71 23.46
C GLU A 148 -10.39 -26.71 22.44
N MET A 149 -9.28 -26.03 22.76
CA MET A 149 -8.09 -25.95 21.90
C MET A 149 -6.81 -26.20 22.72
N THR A 150 -5.80 -26.78 22.07
CA THR A 150 -4.47 -26.96 22.67
C THR A 150 -3.61 -25.70 22.45
N LEU A 151 -2.57 -25.52 23.29
CA LEU A 151 -1.57 -24.48 23.10
C LEU A 151 -0.87 -24.54 21.73
N GLY A 152 -0.64 -25.78 21.23
CA GLY A 152 -0.07 -25.98 19.90
C GLY A 152 -0.97 -25.44 18.77
N MET A 153 -2.30 -25.68 18.91
CA MET A 153 -3.28 -25.12 17.96
C MET A 153 -3.31 -23.60 18.00
N MET A 154 -3.23 -23.00 19.19
CA MET A 154 -3.13 -21.54 19.34
C MET A 154 -1.92 -20.96 18.61
N LEU A 155 -0.74 -21.55 18.80
CA LEU A 155 0.48 -21.11 18.11
C LEU A 155 0.37 -21.27 16.59
N SER A 156 -0.24 -22.37 16.13
CA SER A 156 -0.48 -22.62 14.71
C SER A 156 -1.43 -21.57 14.10
N VAL A 157 -2.51 -21.23 14.79
CA VAL A 157 -3.44 -20.19 14.34
C VAL A 157 -2.75 -18.82 14.27
N GLN A 158 -1.93 -18.45 15.25
CA GLN A 158 -1.17 -17.22 15.21
C GLN A 158 -0.17 -17.16 14.06
N TYR A 159 0.52 -18.26 13.81
CA TYR A 159 1.42 -18.38 12.66
C TYR A 159 0.67 -18.20 11.33
N ILE A 160 -0.46 -18.88 11.16
CA ILE A 160 -1.30 -18.80 9.96
C ILE A 160 -1.80 -17.38 9.73
N ILE A 161 -2.29 -16.69 10.77
CA ILE A 161 -2.74 -15.29 10.68
C ILE A 161 -1.58 -14.37 10.27
N GLY A 162 -0.39 -14.59 10.81
CA GLY A 162 0.82 -13.85 10.40
C GLY A 162 1.12 -14.02 8.92
N GLN A 163 1.04 -15.25 8.41
CA GLN A 163 1.27 -15.57 7.00
C GLN A 163 0.17 -15.01 6.08
N LEU A 164 -1.07 -14.95 6.53
CA LEU A 164 -2.20 -14.42 5.76
C LEU A 164 -2.21 -12.89 5.64
N ASN A 165 -1.52 -12.18 6.50
CA ASN A 165 -1.46 -10.70 6.42
C ASN A 165 -0.71 -10.21 5.16
N SER A 166 0.34 -10.91 4.73
CA SER A 166 1.09 -10.55 3.51
C SER A 166 0.25 -10.68 2.24
N PRO A 167 -0.37 -11.84 1.94
CA PRO A 167 -1.26 -11.99 0.79
C PRO A 167 -2.37 -10.95 0.71
N VAL A 168 -2.98 -10.62 1.86
CA VAL A 168 -4.05 -9.59 1.89
C VAL A 168 -3.50 -8.21 1.53
N ASN A 169 -2.29 -7.86 1.95
CA ASN A 169 -1.64 -6.60 1.58
C ASN A 169 -1.24 -6.60 0.11
N ASP A 170 -0.71 -7.71 -0.42
CA ASP A 170 -0.26 -7.85 -1.80
C ASP A 170 -1.39 -7.70 -2.83
N LEU A 171 -2.64 -8.04 -2.44
CA LEU A 171 -3.83 -7.85 -3.29
C LEU A 171 -4.26 -6.39 -3.42
N ILE A 172 -3.73 -5.48 -2.60
CA ILE A 172 -4.17 -4.08 -2.50
C ILE A 172 -3.10 -3.10 -3.02
N THR A 173 -1.84 -3.54 -3.12
CA THR A 173 -0.71 -2.74 -3.61
C THR A 173 -0.52 -2.86 -5.09
#